data_23f93e57071d16ab1fa4b387bec5e559
#
_entry.id   23f93e57071d16ab1fa4b387bec5e559
#
_cell.length_a   1.000
_cell.length_b   1.000
_cell.length_c   1.000
_cell.angle_alpha   90.00
_cell.angle_beta   90.00
_cell.angle_gamma   90.00
#
_symmetry.space_group_name_H-M   'P 1'
#
loop_
_entity.id
_entity.type
_entity.pdbx_description
1 polymer ?
#
loop_
_entity_poly.entity_id
_entity_poly.type
_entity_poly.pdbx_seq_one_letter_code
_entity_poly.pdbx_strand_id
1 'polypeptide(L)'
;MDLRLDGKVALVTGGSRGIGKAIATRFAESGAHVMLVSRKAEALADAAASMEGLPGDVAWHAANVGDPDAARRGVDATVERFGSLDVLVNNAATNPYFGPVVEIDLARADKTVQVNLEAALVWTQCAWRASMAEHGGSVINLSSIGGLSVEHGIGWYNVTKAALVHLTRQLASELGPAVRVNALAPGLVRTDFARALWERGGDAVAGRLPLKRLGEPDDIAKAALFLASEAASWITGHVLVVDGGALAMPSGGV
;
A
#
# COMPACT_ATOMS: atom_id res chain seq x y z
N MET A 1 -19.18 -12.91 -7.33
CA MET A 1 -17.80 -13.04 -6.82
C MET A 1 -17.86 -12.62 -5.38
N ASP A 2 -17.48 -13.48 -4.46
CA ASP A 2 -17.45 -13.15 -3.04
C ASP A 2 -16.08 -12.54 -2.72
N LEU A 3 -16.08 -11.29 -2.26
CA LEU A 3 -14.89 -10.55 -1.84
C LEU A 3 -14.84 -10.38 -0.32
N ARG A 4 -15.50 -11.29 0.43
CA ARG A 4 -15.52 -11.27 1.89
C ARG A 4 -14.14 -11.61 2.47
N LEU A 5 -13.85 -11.01 3.60
CA LEU A 5 -12.65 -11.28 4.42
C LEU A 5 -13.05 -11.68 5.85
N ASP A 6 -14.20 -12.35 6.02
CA ASP A 6 -14.73 -12.73 7.33
C ASP A 6 -13.69 -13.48 8.16
N GLY A 7 -13.43 -13.00 9.37
CA GLY A 7 -12.48 -13.58 10.31
C GLY A 7 -11.01 -13.48 9.92
N LYS A 8 -10.67 -12.83 8.79
CA LYS A 8 -9.29 -12.53 8.42
C LYS A 8 -8.76 -11.34 9.22
N VAL A 9 -7.48 -11.34 9.46
CA VAL A 9 -6.76 -10.26 10.15
C VAL A 9 -5.85 -9.55 9.17
N ALA A 10 -6.01 -8.24 9.03
CA ALA A 10 -5.20 -7.41 8.15
C ALA A 10 -4.39 -6.37 8.93
N LEU A 11 -3.14 -6.13 8.53
CA LEU A 11 -2.33 -5.01 8.99
C LEU A 11 -2.07 -4.05 7.83
N VAL A 12 -2.38 -2.75 8.02
CA VAL A 12 -2.23 -1.72 6.99
C VAL A 12 -1.26 -0.64 7.47
N THR A 13 -0.07 -0.57 6.86
CA THR A 13 0.89 0.51 7.12
C THR A 13 0.45 1.80 6.42
N GLY A 14 0.63 2.96 7.08
CA GLY A 14 0.09 4.23 6.57
C GLY A 14 -1.44 4.30 6.62
N GLY A 15 -2.08 3.55 7.55
CA GLY A 15 -3.53 3.35 7.64
C GLY A 15 -4.34 4.53 8.16
N SER A 16 -3.72 5.64 8.60
CA SER A 16 -4.44 6.76 9.23
C SER A 16 -5.15 7.70 8.24
N ARG A 17 -4.84 7.67 6.94
CA ARG A 17 -5.41 8.56 5.91
C ARG A 17 -5.23 8.01 4.49
N GLY A 18 -5.87 8.69 3.52
CA GLY A 18 -5.71 8.43 2.09
C GLY A 18 -6.00 6.99 1.69
N ILE A 19 -5.16 6.42 0.83
CA ILE A 19 -5.31 5.06 0.31
C ILE A 19 -5.31 4.02 1.43
N GLY A 20 -4.37 4.12 2.39
CA GLY A 20 -4.28 3.16 3.49
C GLY A 20 -5.54 3.13 4.37
N LYS A 21 -6.11 4.30 4.70
CA LYS A 21 -7.38 4.38 5.43
C LYS A 21 -8.53 3.78 4.61
N ALA A 22 -8.61 4.08 3.32
CA ALA A 22 -9.66 3.54 2.45
C ALA A 22 -9.57 2.00 2.34
N ILE A 23 -8.36 1.44 2.22
CA ILE A 23 -8.14 -0.02 2.23
C ILE A 23 -8.61 -0.62 3.55
N ALA A 24 -8.19 -0.04 4.68
CA ALA A 24 -8.58 -0.50 6.01
C ALA A 24 -10.10 -0.48 6.21
N THR A 25 -10.77 0.62 5.82
CA THR A 25 -12.23 0.73 5.86
C THR A 25 -12.89 -0.37 5.03
N ARG A 26 -12.44 -0.57 3.79
CA ARG A 26 -13.03 -1.57 2.89
C ARG A 26 -12.82 -3.00 3.39
N PHE A 27 -11.67 -3.28 4.04
CA PHE A 27 -11.40 -4.58 4.66
C PHE A 27 -12.31 -4.81 5.87
N ALA A 28 -12.47 -3.82 6.74
CA ALA A 28 -13.37 -3.91 7.90
C ALA A 28 -14.84 -4.06 7.48
N GLU A 29 -15.31 -3.34 6.44
CA GLU A 29 -16.62 -3.52 5.81
C GLU A 29 -16.83 -4.94 5.27
N SER A 30 -15.74 -5.59 4.84
CA SER A 30 -15.76 -6.96 4.30
C SER A 30 -15.56 -8.03 5.37
N GLY A 31 -15.56 -7.66 6.66
CA GLY A 31 -15.51 -8.59 7.80
C GLY A 31 -14.11 -8.88 8.34
N ALA A 32 -13.05 -8.24 7.84
CA ALA A 32 -11.71 -8.40 8.38
C ALA A 32 -11.51 -7.58 9.65
N HIS A 33 -10.80 -8.13 10.63
CA HIS A 33 -10.21 -7.35 11.72
C HIS A 33 -8.98 -6.60 11.18
N VAL A 34 -8.81 -5.33 11.54
CA VAL A 34 -7.78 -4.49 10.94
C VAL A 34 -6.91 -3.81 11.99
N MET A 35 -5.60 -3.97 11.88
CA MET A 35 -4.61 -3.18 12.60
C MET A 35 -4.11 -2.02 11.73
N LEU A 36 -4.38 -0.79 12.15
CA LEU A 36 -3.87 0.43 11.51
C LEU A 36 -2.49 0.77 12.06
N VAL A 37 -1.52 1.02 11.19
CA VAL A 37 -0.18 1.43 11.61
C VAL A 37 0.19 2.76 10.95
N SER A 38 0.58 3.75 11.77
CA SER A 38 1.23 4.98 11.32
C SER A 38 1.96 5.67 12.49
N ARG A 39 2.61 6.82 12.25
CA ARG A 39 3.44 7.49 13.27
C ARG A 39 2.65 8.26 14.32
N LYS A 40 1.46 8.78 13.99
CA LYS A 40 0.68 9.69 14.84
C LYS A 40 -0.48 8.94 15.49
N ALA A 41 -0.41 8.73 16.80
CA ALA A 41 -1.43 8.03 17.58
C ALA A 41 -2.83 8.68 17.47
N GLU A 42 -2.90 10.01 17.57
CA GLU A 42 -4.16 10.75 17.45
C GLU A 42 -4.86 10.50 16.09
N ALA A 43 -4.12 10.62 14.98
CA ALA A 43 -4.67 10.38 13.64
C ALA A 43 -5.07 8.90 13.41
N LEU A 44 -4.44 7.96 14.13
CA LEU A 44 -4.83 6.55 14.11
C LEU A 44 -6.11 6.33 14.91
N ALA A 45 -6.22 6.94 16.09
CA ALA A 45 -7.42 6.88 16.91
C ALA A 45 -8.64 7.45 16.16
N ASP A 46 -8.50 8.61 15.53
CA ASP A 46 -9.55 9.22 14.70
C ASP A 46 -9.95 8.33 13.51
N ALA A 47 -8.95 7.72 12.87
CA ALA A 47 -9.21 6.79 11.77
C ALA A 47 -9.97 5.55 12.24
N ALA A 48 -9.55 4.93 13.36
CA ALA A 48 -10.23 3.78 13.95
C ALA A 48 -11.66 4.12 14.39
N ALA A 49 -11.85 5.25 15.09
CA ALA A 49 -13.19 5.71 15.50
C ALA A 49 -14.13 5.91 14.30
N SER A 50 -13.62 6.39 13.15
CA SER A 50 -14.43 6.53 11.93
C SER A 50 -14.87 5.19 11.30
N MET A 51 -14.39 4.07 11.80
CA MET A 51 -14.71 2.71 11.36
C MET A 51 -15.51 1.92 12.41
N GLU A 52 -15.92 2.56 13.52
CA GLU A 52 -16.76 1.93 14.53
C GLU A 52 -18.08 1.44 13.93
N GLY A 53 -18.53 0.26 14.37
CA GLY A 53 -19.77 -0.36 13.89
C GLY A 53 -19.66 -1.09 12.54
N LEU A 54 -18.48 -1.12 11.93
CA LEU A 54 -18.23 -1.99 10.78
C LEU A 54 -18.18 -3.48 11.22
N PRO A 55 -18.41 -4.43 10.29
CA PRO A 55 -18.39 -5.86 10.62
C PRO A 55 -17.10 -6.37 11.24
N GLY A 56 -15.95 -5.82 10.85
CA GLY A 56 -14.64 -6.16 11.41
C GLY A 56 -14.18 -5.17 12.47
N ASP A 57 -13.55 -5.67 13.54
CA ASP A 57 -12.93 -4.82 14.56
C ASP A 57 -11.71 -4.07 14.03
N VAL A 58 -11.54 -2.82 14.44
CA VAL A 58 -10.38 -2.00 14.06
C VAL A 58 -9.60 -1.59 15.31
N ALA A 59 -8.31 -1.89 15.29
CA ALA A 59 -7.35 -1.44 16.30
C ALA A 59 -6.19 -0.66 15.64
N TRP A 60 -5.33 -0.06 16.46
CA TRP A 60 -4.20 0.68 15.92
C TRP A 60 -2.94 0.55 16.77
N HIS A 61 -1.79 0.71 16.12
CA HIS A 61 -0.48 0.73 16.75
C HIS A 61 0.38 1.85 16.17
N ALA A 62 0.87 2.77 17.02
CA ALA A 62 1.71 3.88 16.56
C ALA A 62 3.15 3.41 16.32
N ALA A 63 3.63 3.50 15.09
CA ALA A 63 4.96 3.05 14.70
C ALA A 63 5.55 3.90 13.57
N ASN A 64 6.88 4.08 13.59
CA ASN A 64 7.64 4.52 12.43
C ASN A 64 7.94 3.29 11.57
N VAL A 65 7.37 3.23 10.37
CA VAL A 65 7.49 2.06 9.48
C VAL A 65 8.92 1.75 9.04
N GLY A 66 9.82 2.74 9.05
CA GLY A 66 11.24 2.55 8.73
C GLY A 66 12.08 2.09 9.92
N ASP A 67 11.49 1.80 11.08
CA ASP A 67 12.17 1.22 12.26
C ASP A 67 11.85 -0.28 12.32
N PRO A 68 12.88 -1.17 12.17
CA PRO A 68 12.67 -2.62 12.20
C PRO A 68 12.10 -3.15 13.53
N ASP A 69 12.49 -2.56 14.65
CA ASP A 69 11.96 -2.96 15.95
C ASP A 69 10.50 -2.53 16.13
N ALA A 70 10.13 -1.37 15.58
CA ALA A 70 8.73 -0.93 15.58
C ALA A 70 7.87 -1.81 14.66
N ALA A 71 8.42 -2.32 13.55
CA ALA A 71 7.73 -3.27 12.69
C ALA A 71 7.43 -4.58 13.42
N ARG A 72 8.43 -5.14 14.14
CA ARG A 72 8.24 -6.33 14.96
C ARG A 72 7.13 -6.10 16.00
N ARG A 73 7.23 -5.04 16.81
CA ARG A 73 6.19 -4.71 17.81
C ARG A 73 4.79 -4.52 17.21
N GLY A 74 4.69 -3.90 16.03
CA GLY A 74 3.40 -3.70 15.35
C GLY A 74 2.77 -5.01 14.88
N VAL A 75 3.58 -5.94 14.38
CA VAL A 75 3.12 -7.28 14.01
C VAL A 75 2.75 -8.10 15.23
N ASP A 76 3.60 -8.11 16.27
CA ASP A 76 3.34 -8.83 17.53
C ASP A 76 2.03 -8.34 18.17
N ALA A 77 1.81 -7.02 18.24
CA ALA A 77 0.57 -6.42 18.75
C ALA A 77 -0.66 -6.80 17.91
N THR A 78 -0.50 -7.04 16.60
CA THR A 78 -1.58 -7.51 15.73
C THR A 78 -1.96 -8.95 16.08
N VAL A 79 -0.98 -9.83 16.17
CA VAL A 79 -1.20 -11.24 16.52
C VAL A 79 -1.73 -11.38 17.94
N GLU A 80 -1.20 -10.61 18.90
CA GLU A 80 -1.71 -10.58 20.28
C GLU A 80 -3.18 -10.13 20.35
N ARG A 81 -3.55 -9.12 19.58
CA ARG A 81 -4.92 -8.56 19.59
C ARG A 81 -5.95 -9.41 18.88
N PHE A 82 -5.58 -10.07 17.77
CA PHE A 82 -6.53 -10.72 16.86
C PHE A 82 -6.25 -12.22 16.62
N GLY A 83 -5.14 -12.75 17.12
CA GLY A 83 -4.80 -14.18 17.05
C GLY A 83 -4.00 -14.60 15.81
N SER A 84 -3.99 -13.80 14.73
CA SER A 84 -3.27 -14.09 13.48
C SER A 84 -2.89 -12.83 12.72
N LEU A 85 -2.22 -13.01 11.58
CA LEU A 85 -2.04 -11.99 10.55
C LEU A 85 -2.13 -12.67 9.17
N ASP A 86 -3.24 -12.48 8.48
CA ASP A 86 -3.55 -13.10 7.19
C ASP A 86 -3.23 -12.19 6.00
N VAL A 87 -3.36 -10.85 6.18
CA VAL A 87 -3.15 -9.87 5.11
C VAL A 87 -2.23 -8.75 5.58
N LEU A 88 -1.13 -8.54 4.88
CA LEU A 88 -0.24 -7.38 5.09
C LEU A 88 -0.35 -6.40 3.92
N VAL A 89 -0.63 -5.13 4.21
CA VAL A 89 -0.63 -4.05 3.23
C VAL A 89 0.52 -3.09 3.51
N ASN A 90 1.59 -3.17 2.72
CA ASN A 90 2.71 -2.23 2.72
C ASN A 90 2.35 -0.99 1.91
N ASN A 91 1.60 -0.06 2.54
CA ASN A 91 1.12 1.16 1.88
C ASN A 91 1.91 2.42 2.27
N ALA A 92 2.55 2.46 3.42
CA ALA A 92 3.30 3.64 3.85
C ALA A 92 4.39 4.02 2.85
N ALA A 93 4.46 5.31 2.50
CA ALA A 93 5.47 5.85 1.59
C ALA A 93 5.87 7.28 1.95
N THR A 94 7.01 7.71 1.41
CA THR A 94 7.49 9.09 1.49
C THR A 94 8.11 9.53 0.17
N ASN A 95 8.03 10.82 -0.11
CA ASN A 95 8.76 11.47 -1.21
C ASN A 95 9.22 12.86 -0.74
N PRO A 96 10.37 12.96 -0.05
CA PRO A 96 10.85 14.21 0.53
C PRO A 96 11.55 15.13 -0.47
N TYR A 97 11.66 14.73 -1.73
CA TYR A 97 12.39 15.45 -2.76
C TYR A 97 11.59 15.60 -4.06
N PHE A 98 11.62 16.80 -4.63
CA PHE A 98 11.08 17.08 -5.96
C PHE A 98 12.14 17.83 -6.78
N GLY A 99 12.65 17.19 -7.85
CA GLY A 99 13.70 17.75 -8.72
C GLY A 99 14.43 16.67 -9.52
N PRO A 100 15.49 17.06 -10.27
CA PRO A 100 16.35 16.12 -11.00
C PRO A 100 17.00 15.10 -10.07
N VAL A 101 17.03 13.83 -10.47
CA VAL A 101 17.61 12.75 -9.63
C VAL A 101 19.08 12.99 -9.31
N VAL A 102 19.83 13.57 -10.24
CA VAL A 102 21.27 13.85 -10.06
C VAL A 102 21.58 14.87 -8.94
N GLU A 103 20.57 15.64 -8.52
CA GLU A 103 20.71 16.70 -7.51
C GLU A 103 20.16 16.28 -6.12
N ILE A 104 19.63 15.08 -5.98
CA ILE A 104 19.12 14.62 -4.68
C ILE A 104 20.29 14.39 -3.72
N ASP A 105 20.19 14.90 -2.50
CA ASP A 105 21.14 14.55 -1.45
C ASP A 105 20.90 13.12 -0.91
N LEU A 106 21.98 12.50 -0.44
CA LEU A 106 21.95 11.12 0.02
C LEU A 106 21.00 10.91 1.21
N ALA A 107 20.87 11.88 2.12
CA ALA A 107 19.98 11.73 3.28
C ALA A 107 18.50 11.59 2.86
N ARG A 108 18.05 12.37 1.87
CA ARG A 108 16.70 12.21 1.30
C ARG A 108 16.56 10.95 0.45
N ALA A 109 17.62 10.59 -0.28
CA ALA A 109 17.65 9.36 -1.05
C ALA A 109 17.51 8.13 -0.15
N ASP A 110 18.34 8.02 0.89
CA ASP A 110 18.33 6.94 1.88
C ASP A 110 16.98 6.86 2.61
N LYS A 111 16.43 8.02 3.02
CA LYS A 111 15.11 8.06 3.65
C LYS A 111 14.01 7.53 2.75
N THR A 112 14.09 7.78 1.45
CA THR A 112 13.11 7.27 0.47
C THR A 112 13.22 5.75 0.33
N VAL A 113 14.44 5.22 0.23
CA VAL A 113 14.70 3.78 0.19
C VAL A 113 14.22 3.10 1.47
N GLN A 114 14.61 3.63 2.63
CA GLN A 114 14.24 3.09 3.95
C GLN A 114 12.72 2.92 4.09
N VAL A 115 11.95 3.93 3.71
CA VAL A 115 10.50 3.91 3.92
C VAL A 115 9.76 3.17 2.81
N ASN A 116 10.17 3.33 1.54
CA ASN A 116 9.39 2.84 0.41
C ASN A 116 9.75 1.40 0.00
N LEU A 117 10.96 0.93 0.35
CA LEU A 117 11.47 -0.37 -0.06
C LEU A 117 11.85 -1.25 1.14
N GLU A 118 12.81 -0.82 1.97
CA GLU A 118 13.29 -1.64 3.09
C GLU A 118 12.19 -1.93 4.11
N ALA A 119 11.34 -0.94 4.41
CA ALA A 119 10.21 -1.15 5.31
C ALA A 119 9.28 -2.26 4.81
N ALA A 120 8.94 -2.29 3.51
CA ALA A 120 8.09 -3.34 2.94
C ALA A 120 8.71 -4.75 3.12
N LEU A 121 10.02 -4.88 2.95
CA LEU A 121 10.73 -6.13 3.22
C LEU A 121 10.65 -6.48 4.72
N VAL A 122 10.98 -5.56 5.60
CA VAL A 122 11.03 -5.81 7.07
C VAL A 122 9.65 -6.17 7.62
N TRP A 123 8.58 -5.45 7.24
CA TRP A 123 7.22 -5.77 7.66
C TRP A 123 6.79 -7.15 7.13
N THR A 124 7.16 -7.50 5.89
CA THR A 124 6.89 -8.83 5.34
C THR A 124 7.65 -9.93 6.09
N GLN A 125 8.91 -9.71 6.45
CA GLN A 125 9.70 -10.65 7.27
C GLN A 125 9.08 -10.86 8.65
N CYS A 126 8.62 -9.79 9.31
CA CYS A 126 7.95 -9.89 10.60
C CYS A 126 6.62 -10.66 10.49
N ALA A 127 5.78 -10.33 9.50
CA ALA A 127 4.52 -11.03 9.24
C ALA A 127 4.73 -12.51 8.94
N TRP A 128 5.72 -12.82 8.11
CA TRP A 128 6.10 -14.20 7.80
C TRP A 128 6.43 -14.99 9.06
N ARG A 129 7.35 -14.47 9.89
CA ARG A 129 7.82 -15.17 11.11
C ARG A 129 6.75 -15.32 12.19
N ALA A 130 5.87 -14.34 12.33
CA ALA A 130 4.89 -14.30 13.41
C ALA A 130 3.60 -15.08 13.08
N SER A 131 3.24 -15.26 11.80
CA SER A 131 1.96 -15.87 11.43
C SER A 131 1.98 -16.55 10.06
N MET A 132 2.40 -15.87 9.00
CA MET A 132 2.14 -16.33 7.62
C MET A 132 2.92 -17.57 7.20
N ALA A 133 4.07 -17.87 7.84
CA ALA A 133 4.82 -19.10 7.57
C ALA A 133 4.02 -20.36 7.88
N GLU A 134 3.18 -20.31 8.91
CA GLU A 134 2.37 -21.43 9.38
C GLU A 134 0.95 -21.41 8.79
N HIS A 135 0.34 -20.21 8.71
CA HIS A 135 -1.09 -20.08 8.39
C HIS A 135 -1.34 -19.62 6.95
N GLY A 136 -0.29 -19.29 6.21
CA GLY A 136 -0.42 -18.70 4.88
C GLY A 136 -0.85 -17.22 4.93
N GLY A 137 -1.11 -16.62 3.76
CA GLY A 137 -1.60 -15.25 3.72
C GLY A 137 -1.45 -14.54 2.38
N SER A 138 -1.66 -13.22 2.41
CA SER A 138 -1.54 -12.34 1.26
C SER A 138 -0.80 -11.05 1.63
N VAL A 139 0.23 -10.70 0.86
CA VAL A 139 0.96 -9.43 0.98
C VAL A 139 0.64 -8.55 -0.22
N ILE A 140 0.27 -7.28 0.04
CA ILE A 140 -0.03 -6.28 -0.97
C ILE A 140 0.92 -5.10 -0.80
N ASN A 141 1.75 -4.87 -1.82
CA ASN A 141 2.70 -3.76 -1.85
C ASN A 141 2.13 -2.59 -2.66
N LEU A 142 2.01 -1.40 -2.07
CA LEU A 142 1.59 -0.19 -2.79
C LEU A 142 2.78 0.41 -3.55
N SER A 143 2.87 0.06 -4.85
CA SER A 143 3.80 0.68 -5.79
C SER A 143 3.21 2.00 -6.35
N SER A 144 3.43 2.29 -7.61
CA SER A 144 2.92 3.43 -8.38
C SER A 144 3.10 3.14 -9.87
N ILE A 145 2.31 3.78 -10.74
CA ILE A 145 2.62 3.80 -12.18
C ILE A 145 4.01 4.39 -12.45
N GLY A 146 4.50 5.31 -11.57
CA GLY A 146 5.87 5.81 -11.63
C GLY A 146 6.96 4.74 -11.48
N GLY A 147 6.64 3.57 -10.89
CA GLY A 147 7.52 2.40 -10.91
C GLY A 147 7.53 1.63 -12.23
N LEU A 148 6.64 1.97 -13.16
CA LEU A 148 6.48 1.35 -14.48
C LEU A 148 6.73 2.33 -15.63
N SER A 149 6.84 3.62 -15.34
CA SER A 149 7.04 4.69 -16.30
C SER A 149 8.02 5.74 -15.76
N VAL A 150 8.35 6.73 -16.59
CA VAL A 150 9.23 7.83 -16.21
C VAL A 150 8.41 9.10 -16.00
N GLU A 151 8.61 9.75 -14.85
CA GLU A 151 7.97 11.03 -14.51
C GLU A 151 9.03 12.03 -14.01
N HIS A 152 8.94 13.27 -14.48
CA HIS A 152 9.86 14.32 -14.02
C HIS A 152 9.57 14.77 -12.59
N GLY A 153 10.64 15.13 -11.86
CA GLY A 153 10.57 15.70 -10.52
C GLY A 153 10.44 14.70 -9.37
N ILE A 154 9.98 13.49 -9.63
CA ILE A 154 9.81 12.42 -8.62
C ILE A 154 10.62 11.16 -8.95
N GLY A 155 11.68 11.30 -9.74
CA GLY A 155 12.42 10.18 -10.29
C GLY A 155 12.98 9.20 -9.26
N TRP A 156 13.52 9.69 -8.12
CA TRP A 156 14.05 8.78 -7.09
C TRP A 156 12.95 8.00 -6.37
N TYR A 157 11.81 8.63 -6.13
CA TYR A 157 10.61 7.92 -5.66
C TYR A 157 10.22 6.81 -6.63
N ASN A 158 10.18 7.10 -7.94
CA ASN A 158 9.86 6.12 -8.98
C ASN A 158 10.85 4.95 -9.00
N VAL A 159 12.16 5.19 -8.80
CA VAL A 159 13.18 4.13 -8.66
C VAL A 159 12.83 3.21 -7.49
N THR A 160 12.46 3.74 -6.32
CA THR A 160 12.06 2.89 -5.19
C THR A 160 10.78 2.10 -5.46
N LYS A 161 9.83 2.65 -6.23
CA LYS A 161 8.60 1.96 -6.61
C LYS A 161 8.83 0.88 -7.68
N ALA A 162 9.79 1.08 -8.58
CA ALA A 162 10.26 0.04 -9.51
C ALA A 162 10.96 -1.11 -8.76
N ALA A 163 11.82 -0.79 -7.77
CA ALA A 163 12.45 -1.78 -6.92
C ALA A 163 11.41 -2.59 -6.12
N LEU A 164 10.37 -1.94 -5.60
CA LEU A 164 9.26 -2.60 -4.88
C LEU A 164 8.47 -3.56 -5.80
N VAL A 165 8.30 -3.23 -7.08
CA VAL A 165 7.74 -4.14 -8.09
C VAL A 165 8.58 -5.41 -8.22
N HIS A 166 9.92 -5.27 -8.30
CA HIS A 166 10.79 -6.43 -8.39
C HIS A 166 10.81 -7.24 -7.10
N LEU A 167 10.86 -6.58 -5.93
CA LEU A 167 10.76 -7.22 -4.61
C LEU A 167 9.46 -8.05 -4.48
N THR A 168 8.34 -7.53 -5.00
CA THR A 168 7.07 -8.26 -5.03
C THR A 168 7.18 -9.59 -5.76
N ARG A 169 7.83 -9.61 -6.92
CA ARG A 169 8.03 -10.83 -7.72
C ARG A 169 8.96 -11.83 -7.03
N GLN A 170 10.05 -11.32 -6.44
CA GLN A 170 11.00 -12.15 -5.69
C GLN A 170 10.32 -12.83 -4.50
N LEU A 171 9.61 -12.06 -3.67
CA LEU A 171 8.89 -12.58 -2.51
C LEU A 171 7.77 -13.56 -2.92
N ALA A 172 7.06 -13.31 -4.02
CA ALA A 172 6.05 -14.23 -4.54
C ALA A 172 6.63 -15.60 -4.90
N SER A 173 7.84 -15.63 -5.47
CA SER A 173 8.55 -16.85 -5.81
C SER A 173 9.05 -17.61 -4.58
N GLU A 174 9.51 -16.88 -3.55
CA GLU A 174 10.14 -17.47 -2.37
C GLU A 174 9.12 -17.90 -1.30
N LEU A 175 8.01 -17.19 -1.16
CA LEU A 175 7.00 -17.45 -0.13
C LEU A 175 5.84 -18.33 -0.60
N GLY A 176 5.74 -18.61 -1.90
CA GLY A 176 4.80 -19.58 -2.43
C GLY A 176 5.13 -21.00 -1.99
N PRO A 177 4.12 -21.88 -1.82
CA PRO A 177 2.68 -21.67 -2.03
C PRO A 177 1.96 -21.03 -0.83
N ALA A 178 2.61 -20.83 0.30
CA ALA A 178 1.97 -20.38 1.53
C ALA A 178 1.44 -18.93 1.43
N VAL A 179 2.20 -18.03 0.83
CA VAL A 179 1.83 -16.62 0.77
C VAL A 179 1.80 -16.11 -0.67
N ARG A 180 0.71 -15.45 -1.03
CA ARG A 180 0.63 -14.67 -2.28
C ARG A 180 1.18 -13.27 -2.05
N VAL A 181 2.03 -12.79 -2.94
CA VAL A 181 2.58 -11.43 -2.87
C VAL A 181 2.30 -10.69 -4.17
N ASN A 182 1.53 -9.61 -4.11
CA ASN A 182 1.17 -8.81 -5.27
C ASN A 182 1.42 -7.32 -5.03
N ALA A 183 1.49 -6.53 -6.09
CA ALA A 183 1.58 -5.08 -6.00
C ALA A 183 0.34 -4.41 -6.62
N LEU A 184 -0.03 -3.26 -6.09
CA LEU A 184 -0.90 -2.29 -6.74
C LEU A 184 -0.04 -1.14 -7.27
N ALA A 185 -0.29 -0.71 -8.50
CA ALA A 185 0.34 0.45 -9.10
C ALA A 185 -0.73 1.53 -9.40
N PRO A 186 -1.04 2.40 -8.42
CA PRO A 186 -1.98 3.49 -8.61
C PRO A 186 -1.45 4.54 -9.60
N GLY A 187 -2.37 5.14 -10.37
CA GLY A 187 -2.16 6.43 -11.02
C GLY A 187 -2.27 7.60 -10.04
N LEU A 188 -2.57 8.80 -10.56
CA LEU A 188 -2.79 9.97 -9.71
C LEU A 188 -4.13 9.86 -8.97
N VAL A 189 -4.04 9.74 -7.64
CA VAL A 189 -5.17 9.59 -6.70
C VAL A 189 -5.30 10.83 -5.83
N ARG A 190 -6.52 11.30 -5.59
CA ARG A 190 -6.83 12.45 -4.72
C ARG A 190 -6.53 12.13 -3.25
N THR A 191 -5.32 12.41 -2.83
CA THR A 191 -4.84 12.21 -1.46
C THR A 191 -4.01 13.41 -1.01
N ASP A 192 -3.86 13.59 0.30
CA ASP A 192 -2.94 14.62 0.83
C ASP A 192 -1.49 14.39 0.39
N PHE A 193 -1.08 13.13 0.25
CA PHE A 193 0.26 12.78 -0.21
C PHE A 193 0.55 13.30 -1.62
N ALA A 194 -0.43 13.23 -2.52
CA ALA A 194 -0.31 13.69 -3.89
C ALA A 194 -0.85 15.12 -4.12
N ARG A 195 -1.22 15.85 -3.05
CA ARG A 195 -1.90 17.16 -3.13
C ARG A 195 -1.21 18.13 -4.08
N ALA A 196 0.12 18.27 -3.96
CA ALA A 196 0.90 19.19 -4.80
C ALA A 196 0.81 18.86 -6.31
N LEU A 197 0.53 17.61 -6.67
CA LEU A 197 0.39 17.16 -8.06
C LEU A 197 -1.02 17.43 -8.61
N TRP A 198 -2.07 17.21 -7.80
CA TRP A 198 -3.43 17.33 -8.31
C TRP A 198 -4.06 18.72 -8.09
N GLU A 199 -3.66 19.50 -7.09
CA GLU A 199 -4.16 20.88 -6.91
C GLU A 199 -3.70 21.82 -8.05
N ARG A 200 -2.51 21.61 -8.61
CA ARG A 200 -1.94 22.50 -9.65
C ARG A 200 -2.34 22.12 -11.08
N GLY A 201 -2.83 20.92 -11.32
CA GLY A 201 -3.09 20.45 -12.68
C GLY A 201 -3.98 19.23 -12.78
N GLY A 202 -4.65 18.84 -11.71
CA GLY A 202 -5.47 17.64 -11.65
C GLY A 202 -6.57 17.57 -12.70
N ASP A 203 -7.24 18.68 -12.98
CA ASP A 203 -8.29 18.73 -14.01
C ASP A 203 -7.73 18.52 -15.42
N ALA A 204 -6.56 19.09 -15.73
CA ALA A 204 -5.89 18.87 -17.00
C ALA A 204 -5.43 17.41 -17.15
N VAL A 205 -4.90 16.82 -16.07
CA VAL A 205 -4.56 15.38 -16.03
C VAL A 205 -5.82 14.54 -16.22
N ALA A 206 -6.86 14.80 -15.44
CA ALA A 206 -8.14 14.08 -15.52
C ALA A 206 -8.74 14.12 -16.94
N GLY A 207 -8.71 15.28 -17.57
CA GLY A 207 -9.20 15.47 -18.95
C GLY A 207 -8.45 14.64 -20.00
N ARG A 208 -7.19 14.29 -19.74
CA ARG A 208 -6.39 13.44 -20.65
C ARG A 208 -6.62 11.94 -20.41
N LEU A 209 -6.88 11.54 -19.15
CA LEU A 209 -7.08 10.12 -18.83
C LEU A 209 -8.25 9.52 -19.62
N PRO A 210 -8.16 8.27 -20.07
CA PRO A 210 -9.28 7.57 -20.71
C PRO A 210 -10.57 7.60 -19.88
N LEU A 211 -10.49 7.42 -18.56
CA LEU A 211 -11.66 7.47 -17.68
C LEU A 211 -12.08 8.88 -17.26
N LYS A 212 -11.41 9.95 -17.76
CA LYS A 212 -11.79 11.36 -17.58
C LYS A 212 -11.93 11.82 -16.12
N ARG A 213 -11.29 11.16 -15.20
CA ARG A 213 -11.23 11.54 -13.79
C ARG A 213 -9.93 11.09 -13.13
N LEU A 214 -9.54 11.74 -12.07
CA LEU A 214 -8.52 11.23 -11.16
C LEU A 214 -9.05 10.03 -10.36
N GLY A 215 -8.13 9.21 -9.85
CA GLY A 215 -8.48 8.15 -8.92
C GLY A 215 -8.90 8.71 -7.56
N GLU A 216 -9.82 8.01 -6.90
CA GLU A 216 -10.15 8.20 -5.50
C GLU A 216 -9.53 7.07 -4.66
N PRO A 217 -9.26 7.28 -3.37
CA PRO A 217 -8.70 6.23 -2.50
C PRO A 217 -9.50 4.91 -2.54
N ASP A 218 -10.82 4.98 -2.72
CA ASP A 218 -11.70 3.81 -2.81
C ASP A 218 -11.48 2.98 -4.09
N ASP A 219 -11.03 3.59 -5.20
CA ASP A 219 -10.68 2.83 -6.40
C ASP A 219 -9.53 1.85 -6.12
N ILE A 220 -8.56 2.28 -5.31
CA ILE A 220 -7.42 1.44 -4.90
C ILE A 220 -7.83 0.43 -3.84
N ALA A 221 -8.70 0.83 -2.91
CA ALA A 221 -9.19 -0.04 -1.85
C ALA A 221 -9.98 -1.26 -2.39
N LYS A 222 -10.78 -1.07 -3.43
CA LYS A 222 -11.48 -2.16 -4.13
C LYS A 222 -10.52 -3.16 -4.77
N ALA A 223 -9.45 -2.67 -5.40
CA ALA A 223 -8.42 -3.52 -5.98
C ALA A 223 -7.61 -4.27 -4.90
N ALA A 224 -7.35 -3.62 -3.76
CA ALA A 224 -6.71 -4.26 -2.61
C ALA A 224 -7.59 -5.37 -2.03
N LEU A 225 -8.90 -5.15 -1.88
CA LEU A 225 -9.84 -6.16 -1.42
C LEU A 225 -9.86 -7.38 -2.34
N PHE A 226 -9.89 -7.17 -3.65
CA PHE A 226 -9.80 -8.26 -4.62
C PHE A 226 -8.51 -9.08 -4.43
N LEU A 227 -7.34 -8.44 -4.34
CA LEU A 227 -6.06 -9.13 -4.17
C LEU A 227 -5.93 -9.85 -2.81
N ALA A 228 -6.58 -9.33 -1.76
CA ALA A 228 -6.61 -9.95 -0.44
C ALA A 228 -7.51 -11.21 -0.39
N SER A 229 -8.58 -11.23 -1.18
CA SER A 229 -9.62 -12.26 -1.15
C SER A 229 -9.24 -13.55 -1.88
N GLU A 230 -10.04 -14.60 -1.68
CA GLU A 230 -9.94 -15.87 -2.41
C GLU A 230 -10.20 -15.74 -3.92
N ALA A 231 -10.86 -14.66 -4.36
CA ALA A 231 -11.02 -14.37 -5.78
C ALA A 231 -9.68 -14.18 -6.53
N ALA A 232 -8.60 -13.88 -5.80
CA ALA A 232 -7.24 -13.78 -6.31
C ALA A 232 -6.34 -14.97 -5.96
N SER A 233 -6.89 -16.13 -5.61
CA SER A 233 -6.12 -17.31 -5.16
C SER A 233 -5.09 -17.83 -6.17
N TRP A 234 -5.27 -17.53 -7.47
CA TRP A 234 -4.32 -17.90 -8.53
C TRP A 234 -3.48 -16.72 -9.04
N ILE A 235 -3.39 -15.62 -8.23
CA ILE A 235 -2.65 -14.41 -8.57
C ILE A 235 -1.54 -14.17 -7.55
N THR A 236 -0.28 -14.30 -7.96
CA THR A 236 0.91 -13.95 -7.19
C THR A 236 2.01 -13.41 -8.10
N GLY A 237 2.88 -12.54 -7.59
CA GLY A 237 3.94 -11.87 -8.36
C GLY A 237 3.41 -10.82 -9.35
N HIS A 238 2.12 -10.50 -9.32
CA HIS A 238 1.47 -9.59 -10.27
C HIS A 238 1.54 -8.14 -9.79
N VAL A 239 1.56 -7.21 -10.78
CA VAL A 239 1.40 -5.77 -10.56
C VAL A 239 0.09 -5.34 -11.21
N LEU A 240 -0.93 -5.13 -10.38
CA LEU A 240 -2.23 -4.66 -10.85
C LEU A 240 -2.20 -3.13 -10.95
N VAL A 241 -2.26 -2.63 -12.18
CA VAL A 241 -2.33 -1.20 -12.47
C VAL A 241 -3.75 -0.69 -12.26
N VAL A 242 -3.90 0.43 -11.51
CA VAL A 242 -5.18 1.08 -11.22
C VAL A 242 -5.00 2.59 -11.43
N ASP A 243 -5.07 3.03 -12.68
CA ASP A 243 -4.57 4.35 -13.10
C ASP A 243 -5.53 5.15 -14.01
N GLY A 244 -6.76 4.68 -14.20
CA GLY A 244 -7.72 5.33 -15.11
C GLY A 244 -7.31 5.31 -16.57
N GLY A 245 -6.35 4.43 -16.94
CA GLY A 245 -5.81 4.25 -18.29
C GLY A 245 -4.59 5.13 -18.58
N ALA A 246 -3.94 5.71 -17.58
CA ALA A 246 -2.77 6.59 -17.77
C ALA A 246 -1.65 5.93 -18.58
N LEU A 247 -1.30 4.66 -18.26
CA LEU A 247 -0.27 3.93 -19.00
C LEU A 247 -0.70 3.42 -20.38
N ALA A 248 -2.00 3.45 -20.69
CA ALA A 248 -2.52 3.06 -22.00
C ALA A 248 -2.60 4.24 -22.98
N MET A 249 -2.26 5.46 -22.55
CA MET A 249 -2.23 6.62 -23.44
C MET A 249 -1.07 6.51 -24.43
N PRO A 250 -1.25 6.95 -25.70
CA PRO A 250 -0.16 6.96 -26.68
C PRO A 250 1.01 7.83 -26.18
N SER A 251 2.23 7.30 -26.33
CA SER A 251 3.46 8.06 -26.09
C SER A 251 3.56 9.15 -27.17
N GLY A 252 3.32 10.44 -26.82
CA GLY A 252 3.46 11.53 -27.76
C GLY A 252 2.26 12.48 -27.90
N GLY A 253 1.27 12.40 -27.03
CA GLY A 253 0.24 13.43 -26.91
C GLY A 253 0.80 14.68 -26.21
N VAL A 254 1.66 15.45 -26.85
CA VAL A 254 2.01 16.84 -26.50
C VAL A 254 0.99 17.76 -27.16
#